data_f8960d99ab221120fee6d65d574b9894
#
_entry.id   f8960d99ab221120fee6d65d574b9894
#
_cell.length_a   1.000
_cell.length_b   1.000
_cell.length_c   1.000
_cell.angle_alpha   90.00
_cell.angle_beta   90.00
_cell.angle_gamma   90.00
#
_symmetry.space_group_name_H-M   'P 1'
#
loop_
_entity.id
_entity.type
_entity.pdbx_description
1 polymer ?
#
loop_
_entity_poly.entity_id
_entity_poly.type
_entity_poly.pdbx_seq_one_letter_code
_entity_poly.pdbx_strand_id
1 'polypeptide(L)'
;GRVMQLDPVMSVHARVTRVAHPAMGEGVGYGFTYRVPRTRVQICTLPIGYADGLSRTLSNRMDVLYRGERVHQVGNICMDQCMFEVDLRSYARRRRVDPQVGDEVLIVGQQGDAMVTIEEMCETLNTIPHELCIGFAQRMPRYYV
;
A
#
# COMPACT_ATOMS: atom_id res chain seq x y z
N GLY A 1 32.11 12.43 14.72
CA GLY A 1 30.89 13.23 14.70
C GLY A 1 29.71 12.40 15.16
N ARG A 2 28.85 12.93 16.04
CA ARG A 2 27.59 12.27 16.40
C ARG A 2 26.70 12.26 15.16
N VAL A 3 26.35 11.08 14.65
CA VAL A 3 25.30 10.93 13.65
C VAL A 3 23.99 11.20 14.41
N MET A 4 23.28 12.26 14.02
CA MET A 4 21.95 12.56 14.55
C MET A 4 20.96 11.59 13.89
N GLN A 5 20.30 10.79 14.70
CA GLN A 5 19.23 9.92 14.20
C GLN A 5 17.98 10.78 14.04
N LEU A 6 17.44 10.84 12.84
CA LEU A 6 16.19 11.55 12.52
C LEU A 6 15.09 10.51 12.31
N ASP A 7 13.95 10.77 12.92
CA ASP A 7 12.75 9.96 12.70
C ASP A 7 11.94 10.50 11.51
N PRO A 8 11.35 9.63 10.67
CA PRO A 8 10.47 10.06 9.60
C PRO A 8 9.26 10.81 10.17
N VAL A 9 8.99 12.01 9.64
CA VAL A 9 7.87 12.85 10.10
C VAL A 9 6.64 12.78 9.20
N MET A 10 6.71 12.08 8.08
CA MET A 10 5.61 11.97 7.12
C MET A 10 5.04 10.56 7.13
N SER A 11 3.70 10.48 7.19
CA SER A 11 2.97 9.25 6.90
C SER A 11 1.90 9.51 5.84
N VAL A 12 1.59 8.48 5.04
CA VAL A 12 0.55 8.53 4.01
C VAL A 12 -0.49 7.46 4.31
N HIS A 13 -1.71 7.89 4.56
CA HIS A 13 -2.82 7.06 4.96
C HIS A 13 -3.87 6.98 3.85
N ALA A 14 -4.50 5.84 3.73
CA ALA A 14 -5.67 5.62 2.88
C ALA A 14 -6.68 4.73 3.61
N ARG A 15 -7.93 4.69 3.12
CA ARG A 15 -8.96 3.79 3.64
C ARG A 15 -9.43 2.85 2.55
N VAL A 16 -9.68 1.61 2.91
CA VAL A 16 -10.26 0.61 2.00
C VAL A 16 -11.61 1.10 1.48
N THR A 17 -11.77 1.17 0.17
CA THR A 17 -13.01 1.59 -0.49
C THR A 17 -13.80 0.41 -1.06
N ARG A 18 -13.14 -0.71 -1.31
CA ARG A 18 -13.75 -1.94 -1.82
C ARG A 18 -12.99 -3.16 -1.33
N VAL A 19 -13.73 -4.23 -1.04
CA VAL A 19 -13.21 -5.58 -0.78
C VAL A 19 -13.82 -6.53 -1.80
N ALA A 20 -12.99 -7.27 -2.52
CA ALA A 20 -13.41 -8.25 -3.51
C ALA A 20 -12.89 -9.65 -3.15
N HIS A 21 -13.62 -10.67 -3.58
CA HIS A 21 -13.32 -12.09 -3.35
C HIS A 21 -13.11 -12.79 -4.71
N PRO A 22 -12.00 -12.51 -5.40
CA PRO A 22 -11.78 -13.08 -6.71
C PRO A 22 -11.53 -14.60 -6.65
N ALA A 23 -11.83 -15.28 -7.74
CA ALA A 23 -11.46 -16.67 -7.90
C ALA A 23 -9.94 -16.83 -8.14
N MET A 24 -9.41 -18.01 -7.82
CA MET A 24 -8.03 -18.35 -8.20
C MET A 24 -7.83 -18.24 -9.72
N GLY A 25 -6.76 -17.59 -10.15
CA GLY A 25 -6.44 -17.32 -11.55
C GLY A 25 -7.06 -16.03 -12.12
N GLU A 26 -8.01 -15.41 -11.41
CA GLU A 26 -8.60 -14.13 -11.82
C GLU A 26 -7.56 -13.01 -11.84
N GLY A 27 -7.62 -12.16 -12.88
CA GLY A 27 -6.71 -11.04 -13.04
C GLY A 27 -7.12 -9.82 -12.21
N VAL A 28 -6.15 -9.10 -11.67
CA VAL A 28 -6.37 -7.90 -10.85
C VAL A 28 -5.86 -6.66 -11.60
N GLY A 29 -6.73 -5.65 -11.70
CA GLY A 29 -6.41 -4.37 -12.31
C GLY A 29 -6.20 -4.42 -13.83
N TYR A 30 -5.77 -3.31 -14.40
CA TYR A 30 -5.50 -3.18 -15.83
C TYR A 30 -4.33 -4.06 -16.28
N GLY A 31 -4.48 -4.70 -17.41
CA GLY A 31 -3.43 -5.53 -18.02
C GLY A 31 -3.21 -6.87 -17.33
N PHE A 32 -3.92 -7.14 -16.23
CA PHE A 32 -3.85 -8.39 -15.48
C PHE A 32 -2.42 -8.82 -15.14
N THR A 33 -1.59 -7.85 -14.75
CA THR A 33 -0.19 -8.07 -14.38
C THR A 33 -0.04 -8.86 -13.08
N TYR A 34 -1.14 -9.03 -12.35
CA TYR A 34 -1.26 -9.91 -11.21
C TYR A 34 -2.47 -10.84 -11.40
N ARG A 35 -2.29 -12.12 -11.08
CA ARG A 35 -3.37 -13.11 -11.03
C ARG A 35 -3.43 -13.74 -9.66
N VAL A 36 -4.63 -13.88 -9.13
CA VAL A 36 -4.86 -14.47 -7.81
C VAL A 36 -4.27 -15.87 -7.74
N PRO A 37 -3.23 -16.10 -6.89
CA PRO A 37 -2.46 -17.35 -6.95
C PRO A 37 -3.13 -18.53 -6.23
N ARG A 38 -4.14 -18.25 -5.39
CA ARG A 38 -4.76 -19.25 -4.51
C ARG A 38 -6.16 -18.86 -4.10
N THR A 39 -6.90 -19.81 -3.53
CA THR A 39 -8.22 -19.56 -2.93
C THR A 39 -8.10 -18.85 -1.58
N ARG A 40 -9.20 -18.23 -1.11
CA ARG A 40 -9.30 -17.50 0.17
C ARG A 40 -8.38 -16.26 0.23
N VAL A 41 -8.35 -15.55 -0.85
CA VAL A 41 -7.71 -14.26 -1.01
C VAL A 41 -8.79 -13.18 -1.09
N GLN A 42 -8.56 -12.06 -0.43
CA GLN A 42 -9.30 -10.83 -0.65
C GLN A 42 -8.40 -9.79 -1.31
N ILE A 43 -8.98 -9.05 -2.26
CA ILE A 43 -8.34 -7.90 -2.88
C ILE A 43 -9.04 -6.65 -2.37
N CYS A 44 -8.26 -5.81 -1.70
CA CYS A 44 -8.71 -4.55 -1.14
C CYS A 44 -8.27 -3.39 -2.03
N THR A 45 -9.17 -2.47 -2.33
CA THR A 45 -8.90 -1.27 -3.13
C THR A 45 -8.71 -0.06 -2.24
N LEU A 46 -7.71 0.75 -2.56
CA LEU A 46 -7.41 2.04 -1.92
C LEU A 46 -7.60 3.17 -2.93
N PRO A 47 -8.16 4.33 -2.51
CA PRO A 47 -8.41 5.48 -3.38
C PRO A 47 -7.15 6.36 -3.50
N ILE A 48 -6.02 5.77 -3.87
CA ILE A 48 -4.74 6.45 -4.11
C ILE A 48 -4.05 5.82 -5.30
N GLY A 49 -3.56 6.65 -6.21
CA GLY A 49 -2.88 6.22 -7.42
C GLY A 49 -1.83 7.22 -7.91
N TYR A 50 -1.43 7.09 -9.19
CA TYR A 50 -0.33 7.91 -9.68
C TYR A 50 -0.69 9.41 -9.82
N ALA A 51 -1.95 9.77 -9.91
CA ALA A 51 -2.38 11.17 -9.86
C ALA A 51 -2.24 11.79 -8.45
N ASP A 52 -2.07 10.97 -7.43
CA ASP A 52 -1.80 11.37 -6.04
C ASP A 52 -0.30 11.38 -5.71
N GLY A 53 0.54 10.92 -6.64
CA GLY A 53 1.99 10.81 -6.46
C GLY A 53 2.48 9.39 -6.17
N LEU A 54 1.60 8.40 -6.10
CA LEU A 54 2.01 7.00 -5.96
C LEU A 54 2.42 6.43 -7.32
N SER A 55 3.71 6.43 -7.61
CA SER A 55 4.25 6.07 -8.93
C SER A 55 3.74 4.71 -9.44
N ARG A 56 3.30 4.68 -10.72
CA ARG A 56 2.90 3.44 -11.40
C ARG A 56 4.04 2.41 -11.50
N THR A 57 5.29 2.85 -11.44
CA THR A 57 6.48 1.97 -11.44
C THR A 57 6.56 1.08 -10.19
N LEU A 58 5.89 1.45 -9.10
CA LEU A 58 5.77 0.63 -7.88
C LEU A 58 4.80 -0.55 -8.02
N SER A 59 4.06 -0.67 -9.13
CA SER A 59 3.10 -1.74 -9.37
C SER A 59 3.70 -3.13 -9.18
N ASN A 60 3.11 -3.94 -8.30
CA ASN A 60 3.58 -5.26 -7.88
C ASN A 60 5.00 -5.27 -7.23
N ARG A 61 5.48 -4.12 -6.75
CA ARG A 61 6.85 -3.95 -6.25
C ARG A 61 6.93 -3.26 -4.89
N MET A 62 5.82 -2.97 -4.26
CA MET A 62 5.76 -2.34 -2.94
C MET A 62 4.82 -3.09 -2.01
N ASP A 63 4.98 -2.83 -0.73
CA ASP A 63 4.05 -3.23 0.31
C ASP A 63 3.31 -2.01 0.87
N VAL A 64 2.20 -2.27 1.54
CA VAL A 64 1.51 -1.32 2.40
C VAL A 64 1.36 -1.92 3.80
N LEU A 65 1.08 -1.10 4.81
CA LEU A 65 0.81 -1.61 6.16
C LEU A 65 -0.69 -1.71 6.39
N TYR A 66 -1.13 -2.89 6.73
CA TYR A 66 -2.49 -3.15 7.10
C TYR A 66 -2.55 -3.90 8.44
N ARG A 67 -3.11 -3.24 9.46
CA ARG A 67 -3.22 -3.79 10.82
C ARG A 67 -1.89 -4.27 11.42
N GLY A 68 -0.83 -3.50 11.21
CA GLY A 68 0.51 -3.80 11.73
C GLY A 68 1.28 -4.87 10.97
N GLU A 69 0.84 -5.22 9.76
CA GLU A 69 1.54 -6.16 8.88
C GLU A 69 1.80 -5.57 7.50
N ARG A 70 2.91 -5.95 6.92
CA ARG A 70 3.19 -5.66 5.52
C ARG A 70 2.36 -6.59 4.65
N VAL A 71 1.60 -6.01 3.73
CA VAL A 71 0.79 -6.73 2.73
C VAL A 71 1.14 -6.22 1.34
N HIS A 72 1.18 -7.11 0.38
CA HIS A 72 1.69 -6.80 -0.95
C HIS A 72 0.69 -6.02 -1.81
N GLN A 73 1.14 -4.93 -2.43
CA GLN A 73 0.41 -4.22 -3.46
C GLN A 73 0.39 -5.08 -4.73
N VAL A 74 -0.79 -5.28 -5.32
CA VAL A 74 -1.00 -6.19 -6.44
C VAL A 74 -1.72 -5.53 -7.61
N GLY A 75 -1.30 -5.92 -8.81
CA GLY A 75 -1.80 -5.34 -10.05
C GLY A 75 -1.20 -3.95 -10.33
N ASN A 76 -1.55 -3.39 -11.49
CA ASN A 76 -1.07 -2.05 -11.85
C ASN A 76 -1.71 -0.98 -10.96
N ILE A 77 -0.88 -0.06 -10.45
CA ILE A 77 -1.35 1.18 -9.83
C ILE A 77 -2.02 2.01 -10.93
N CYS A 78 -3.27 2.40 -10.69
CA CYS A 78 -4.10 3.17 -11.60
C CYS A 78 -3.97 4.67 -11.30
N MET A 79 -4.73 5.51 -12.05
CA MET A 79 -4.72 6.96 -11.84
C MET A 79 -5.12 7.34 -10.41
N ASP A 80 -6.23 6.77 -9.92
CA ASP A 80 -6.87 7.17 -8.66
C ASP A 80 -7.01 6.02 -7.67
N GLN A 81 -6.43 4.85 -7.95
CA GLN A 81 -6.57 3.69 -7.07
C GLN A 81 -5.43 2.70 -7.23
N CYS A 82 -5.20 1.94 -6.18
CA CYS A 82 -4.36 0.75 -6.17
C CYS A 82 -5.00 -0.36 -5.35
N MET A 83 -4.46 -1.56 -5.41
CA MET A 83 -4.99 -2.72 -4.71
C MET A 83 -3.89 -3.42 -3.92
N PHE A 84 -4.29 -4.10 -2.85
CA PHE A 84 -3.42 -5.00 -2.09
C PHE A 84 -4.13 -6.31 -1.78
N GLU A 85 -3.34 -7.34 -1.55
CA GLU A 85 -3.82 -8.69 -1.29
C GLU A 85 -3.81 -9.02 0.20
N VAL A 86 -4.86 -9.69 0.69
CA VAL A 86 -4.91 -10.29 2.03
C VAL A 86 -5.19 -11.78 1.91
N ASP A 87 -4.27 -12.61 2.42
CA ASP A 87 -4.47 -14.07 2.52
C ASP A 87 -5.27 -14.40 3.79
N LEU A 88 -6.54 -14.71 3.61
CA LEU A 88 -7.46 -15.03 4.71
C LEU A 88 -7.05 -16.27 5.52
N ARG A 89 -6.24 -17.18 4.97
CA ARG A 89 -5.71 -18.32 5.72
C ARG A 89 -4.75 -17.88 6.82
N SER A 90 -3.89 -16.91 6.49
CA SER A 90 -2.98 -16.29 7.46
C SER A 90 -3.76 -15.54 8.54
N TYR A 91 -4.78 -14.77 8.12
CA TYR A 91 -5.65 -14.01 9.01
C TYR A 91 -6.46 -14.92 9.95
N ALA A 92 -7.08 -15.99 9.44
CA ALA A 92 -7.84 -16.94 10.26
C ALA A 92 -6.98 -17.62 11.32
N ARG A 93 -5.72 -18.00 10.99
CA ARG A 93 -4.78 -18.58 11.96
C ARG A 93 -4.46 -17.63 13.11
N ARG A 94 -4.49 -16.31 12.86
CA ARG A 94 -4.20 -15.27 13.86
C ARG A 94 -5.47 -14.72 14.52
N ARG A 95 -6.63 -15.34 14.30
CA ARG A 95 -7.95 -14.91 14.80
C ARG A 95 -8.27 -13.43 14.48
N ARG A 96 -7.88 -12.97 13.31
CA ARG A 96 -8.14 -11.60 12.84
C ARG A 96 -9.46 -11.53 12.09
N VAL A 97 -10.11 -10.37 12.18
CA VAL A 97 -11.32 -10.05 11.42
C VAL A 97 -10.95 -9.82 9.96
N ASP A 98 -11.78 -10.29 9.03
CA ASP A 98 -11.59 -10.08 7.60
C ASP A 98 -11.56 -8.57 7.26
N PRO A 99 -10.82 -8.16 6.22
CA PRO A 99 -10.80 -6.79 5.73
C PRO A 99 -12.19 -6.24 5.42
N GLN A 100 -12.39 -4.97 5.77
CA GLN A 100 -13.66 -4.26 5.55
C GLN A 100 -13.44 -2.90 4.90
N VAL A 101 -14.45 -2.41 4.20
CA VAL A 101 -14.50 -1.02 3.72
C VAL A 101 -14.40 -0.07 4.91
N GLY A 102 -13.56 0.97 4.78
CA GLY A 102 -13.26 1.93 5.83
C GLY A 102 -12.04 1.61 6.68
N ASP A 103 -11.50 0.41 6.61
CA ASP A 103 -10.25 0.05 7.31
C ASP A 103 -9.09 0.94 6.86
N GLU A 104 -8.28 1.38 7.82
CA GLU A 104 -7.10 2.20 7.56
C GLU A 104 -5.92 1.36 7.08
N VAL A 105 -5.21 1.91 6.11
CA VAL A 105 -3.98 1.35 5.51
C VAL A 105 -2.95 2.47 5.42
N LEU A 106 -1.70 2.18 5.80
CA LEU A 106 -0.59 3.11 5.58
C LEU A 106 0.17 2.72 4.32
N ILE A 107 0.31 3.69 3.43
CA ILE A 107 1.16 3.60 2.23
C ILE A 107 2.61 3.85 2.60
N VAL A 108 2.84 4.81 3.50
CA VAL A 108 4.13 5.15 4.12
C VAL A 108 3.89 5.37 5.60
N GLY A 109 4.77 4.88 6.44
CA GLY A 109 4.70 5.09 7.88
C GLY A 109 4.99 3.84 8.69
N GLN A 110 4.62 3.88 9.97
CA GLN A 110 4.85 2.81 10.93
C GLN A 110 3.54 2.43 11.63
N GLN A 111 3.32 1.14 11.78
CA GLN A 111 2.25 0.57 12.60
C GLN A 111 2.84 -0.52 13.51
N GLY A 112 2.93 -0.26 14.82
CA GLY A 112 3.63 -1.14 15.74
C GLY A 112 5.11 -1.28 15.34
N ASP A 113 5.57 -2.51 15.15
CA ASP A 113 6.94 -2.82 14.74
C ASP A 113 7.12 -2.86 13.21
N ALA A 114 6.04 -2.79 12.45
CA ALA A 114 6.09 -2.81 10.99
C ALA A 114 6.20 -1.40 10.41
N MET A 115 7.01 -1.24 9.37
CA MET A 115 7.27 0.03 8.71
C MET A 115 7.30 -0.14 7.18
N VAL A 116 6.80 0.86 6.46
CA VAL A 116 7.05 1.08 5.02
C VAL A 116 7.63 2.48 4.88
N THR A 117 8.83 2.58 4.33
CA THR A 117 9.59 3.83 4.29
C THR A 117 9.60 4.48 2.90
N ILE A 118 9.82 5.79 2.86
CA ILE A 118 10.07 6.53 1.62
C ILE A 118 11.34 6.01 0.94
N GLU A 119 12.37 5.68 1.72
CA GLU A 119 13.66 5.21 1.23
C GLU A 119 13.52 3.92 0.44
N GLU A 120 12.77 2.93 0.93
CA GLU A 120 12.55 1.68 0.18
C GLU A 120 11.79 1.89 -1.13
N MET A 121 10.87 2.86 -1.17
CA MET A 121 10.19 3.24 -2.42
C MET A 121 11.17 3.92 -3.37
N CYS A 122 12.04 4.80 -2.85
CA CYS A 122 13.07 5.47 -3.64
C CYS A 122 14.06 4.48 -4.26
N GLU A 123 14.48 3.44 -3.53
CA GLU A 123 15.31 2.37 -4.06
C GLU A 123 14.64 1.68 -5.25
N THR A 124 13.35 1.35 -5.11
CA THR A 124 12.56 0.71 -6.18
C THR A 124 12.41 1.61 -7.40
N LEU A 125 12.29 2.93 -7.21
CA LEU A 125 12.09 3.93 -8.25
C LEU A 125 13.41 4.47 -8.82
N ASN A 126 14.54 4.18 -8.19
CA ASN A 126 15.85 4.77 -8.49
C ASN A 126 15.81 6.30 -8.41
N THR A 127 15.28 6.84 -7.32
CA THR A 127 15.12 8.26 -7.06
C THR A 127 15.51 8.64 -5.63
N ILE A 128 15.24 9.87 -5.21
CA ILE A 128 15.56 10.41 -3.89
C ILE A 128 14.29 10.76 -3.09
N PRO A 129 14.35 10.74 -1.74
CA PRO A 129 13.20 11.03 -0.88
C PRO A 129 12.52 12.37 -1.16
N HIS A 130 13.29 13.40 -1.51
CA HIS A 130 12.75 14.74 -1.81
C HIS A 130 11.79 14.71 -2.99
N GLU A 131 12.14 14.02 -4.07
CA GLU A 131 11.28 13.88 -5.26
C GLU A 131 9.98 13.15 -4.91
N LEU A 132 10.07 12.05 -4.19
CA LEU A 132 8.89 11.28 -3.81
C LEU A 132 7.97 12.05 -2.84
N CYS A 133 8.54 12.74 -1.85
CA CYS A 133 7.75 13.55 -0.90
C CYS A 133 7.02 14.72 -1.58
N ILE A 134 7.68 15.39 -2.54
CA ILE A 134 7.05 16.47 -3.33
C ILE A 134 6.00 15.89 -4.28
N GLY A 135 6.20 14.68 -4.78
CA GLY A 135 5.32 13.97 -5.70
C GLY A 135 3.93 13.69 -5.14
N PHE A 136 3.80 13.53 -3.81
CA PHE A 136 2.48 13.38 -3.20
C PHE A 136 1.67 14.64 -3.40
N ALA A 137 0.60 14.53 -4.23
CA ALA A 137 -0.10 15.64 -4.86
C ALA A 137 -0.83 16.55 -3.86
N GLN A 138 -1.03 17.80 -4.26
CA GLN A 138 -1.75 18.81 -3.47
C GLN A 138 -3.22 18.46 -3.20
N ARG A 139 -3.82 17.56 -3.99
CA ARG A 139 -5.21 17.13 -3.79
C ARG A 139 -5.40 16.19 -2.59
N MET A 140 -4.30 15.68 -2.02
CA MET A 140 -4.35 14.91 -0.79
C MET A 140 -4.40 15.86 0.41
N PRO A 141 -5.37 15.70 1.33
CA PRO A 141 -5.42 16.52 2.53
C PRO A 141 -4.18 16.26 3.40
N ARG A 142 -3.58 17.35 3.92
CA ARG A 142 -2.44 17.29 4.82
C ARG A 142 -2.85 17.72 6.23
N TYR A 143 -2.49 16.90 7.19
CA TYR A 143 -2.72 17.17 8.60
C TYR A 143 -1.36 17.30 9.29
N TYR A 144 -1.19 18.39 10.03
CA TYR A 144 0.02 18.64 10.82
C TYR A 144 -0.31 18.32 12.28
N VAL A 145 0.43 17.40 12.88
CA VAL A 145 0.25 16.89 14.24
C VAL A 145 1.47 17.22 15.10
#